data_944a2d3a3ea93febb8c7b21cafe1a9a7
#
_entry.id   944a2d3a3ea93febb8c7b21cafe1a9a7
#
_cell.length_a   1.000
_cell.length_b   1.000
_cell.length_c   1.000
_cell.angle_alpha   90.00
_cell.angle_beta   90.00
_cell.angle_gamma   90.00
#
_symmetry.space_group_name_H-M   'P 1'
#
loop_
_entity.id
_entity.type
_entity.pdbx_description
1 polymer ?
#
loop_
_entity_poly.entity_id
_entity_poly.type
_entity_poly.pdbx_seq_one_letter_code
_entity_poly.pdbx_strand_id
1 'polypeptide(L)'
;MSEPVDTPHAAVLGMSFGSLCFGTMNALVKYTSELDGVDVWMVILIRSAVIAFAVASFAVSRGISLKMNDPKTMFLRCAVGLTAMILYFSALARIPIGQAVTLQYTAPIFVALLSGRIIAEKVQPSVIGLVITAFAGIVLIVSPNLGSVEPNALLALGSGFFAALAYIYVRELRKTDSATSVVFWFAAFSVAGSLVQAAPHVSSLDTHTLAALIGVGIGAGGGQVGITMAYHRANAAGVSAFSYLTVIVATFYGFVLFEEALSIADWAGGILIVGSGIALVFLAPPAQPLDKVG
;
A
#
# COMPACT_ATOMS: atom_id res chain seq x y z
N MET A 1 4.18 34.42 3.04
CA MET A 1 3.36 33.29 2.60
C MET A 1 2.69 32.75 3.83
N SER A 2 1.35 32.93 3.93
CA SER A 2 0.54 32.45 5.06
C SER A 2 0.65 30.94 5.16
N GLU A 3 0.99 30.42 6.35
CA GLU A 3 0.90 28.99 6.64
C GLU A 3 -0.50 28.49 6.28
N PRO A 4 -0.62 27.34 5.62
CA PRO A 4 -1.93 26.76 5.33
C PRO A 4 -2.61 26.46 6.66
N VAL A 5 -3.79 27.06 6.87
CA VAL A 5 -4.65 26.80 8.01
C VAL A 5 -4.92 25.30 8.04
N ASP A 6 -4.45 24.62 9.11
CA ASP A 6 -4.75 23.23 9.40
C ASP A 6 -6.28 23.05 9.45
N THR A 7 -6.86 22.51 8.37
CA THR A 7 -8.25 22.10 8.36
C THR A 7 -8.31 20.57 8.50
N PRO A 8 -8.52 20.07 9.73
CA PRO A 8 -8.54 18.62 9.99
C PRO A 8 -9.53 17.89 9.07
N HIS A 9 -10.66 18.54 8.73
CA HIS A 9 -11.65 17.99 7.81
C HIS A 9 -11.11 17.73 6.40
N ALA A 10 -10.30 18.63 5.84
CA ALA A 10 -9.74 18.45 4.50
C ALA A 10 -8.70 17.32 4.46
N ALA A 11 -7.98 17.09 5.55
CA ALA A 11 -7.06 15.97 5.67
C ALA A 11 -7.79 14.63 5.78
N VAL A 12 -8.87 14.56 6.58
CA VAL A 12 -9.74 13.37 6.69
C VAL A 12 -10.39 13.07 5.34
N LEU A 13 -10.92 14.09 4.64
CA LEU A 13 -11.50 13.93 3.31
C LEU A 13 -10.46 13.41 2.30
N GLY A 14 -9.24 13.95 2.32
CA GLY A 14 -8.14 13.48 1.47
C GLY A 14 -7.79 12.02 1.71
N MET A 15 -7.67 11.59 2.98
CA MET A 15 -7.39 10.19 3.33
C MET A 15 -8.55 9.27 2.96
N SER A 16 -9.79 9.69 3.23
CA SER A 16 -10.99 8.91 2.87
C SER A 16 -11.11 8.74 1.35
N PHE A 17 -10.86 9.80 0.58
CA PHE A 17 -10.80 9.73 -0.89
C PHE A 17 -9.70 8.76 -1.35
N GLY A 18 -8.49 8.85 -0.77
CA GLY A 18 -7.39 7.95 -1.07
C GLY A 18 -7.74 6.49 -0.78
N SER A 19 -8.41 6.24 0.35
CA SER A 19 -8.86 4.91 0.75
C SER A 19 -9.94 4.34 -0.18
N LEU A 20 -10.88 5.16 -0.63
CA LEU A 20 -11.87 4.78 -1.65
C LEU A 20 -11.18 4.41 -2.96
N CYS A 21 -10.24 5.22 -3.43
CA CYS A 21 -9.48 4.95 -4.65
C CYS A 21 -8.68 3.65 -4.56
N PHE A 22 -8.00 3.37 -3.43
CA PHE A 22 -7.28 2.12 -3.24
C PHE A 22 -8.23 0.93 -3.09
N GLY A 23 -9.36 1.07 -2.40
CA GLY A 23 -10.38 0.03 -2.33
C GLY A 23 -10.92 -0.34 -3.72
N THR A 24 -11.25 0.67 -4.54
CA THR A 24 -11.68 0.48 -5.93
C THR A 24 -10.57 -0.14 -6.79
N MET A 25 -9.31 0.30 -6.62
CA MET A 25 -8.17 -0.33 -7.26
C MET A 25 -8.10 -1.83 -6.94
N ASN A 26 -8.24 -2.21 -5.66
CA ASN A 26 -8.19 -3.61 -5.25
C ASN A 26 -9.31 -4.44 -5.89
N ALA A 27 -10.53 -3.91 -5.96
CA ALA A 27 -11.63 -4.55 -6.65
C ALA A 27 -11.35 -4.72 -8.15
N LEU A 28 -10.80 -3.70 -8.80
CA LEU A 28 -10.40 -3.79 -10.22
C LEU A 28 -9.26 -4.79 -10.43
N VAL A 29 -8.28 -4.89 -9.53
CA VAL A 29 -7.22 -5.91 -9.61
C VAL A 29 -7.83 -7.30 -9.50
N LYS A 30 -8.74 -7.53 -8.57
CA LYS A 30 -9.46 -8.83 -8.46
C LYS A 30 -10.23 -9.13 -9.74
N TYR A 31 -11.04 -8.20 -10.20
CA TYR A 31 -11.81 -8.32 -11.44
C TYR A 31 -10.92 -8.65 -12.65
N THR A 32 -9.83 -7.90 -12.84
CA THR A 32 -8.93 -8.14 -13.98
C THR A 32 -8.18 -9.46 -13.87
N SER A 33 -7.94 -9.99 -12.66
CA SER A 33 -7.30 -11.28 -12.46
C SER A 33 -8.20 -12.48 -12.86
N GLU A 34 -9.50 -12.26 -13.03
CA GLU A 34 -10.47 -13.25 -13.48
C GLU A 34 -10.64 -13.24 -15.01
N LEU A 35 -10.04 -12.26 -15.71
CA LEU A 35 -10.09 -12.15 -17.16
C LEU A 35 -9.00 -13.00 -17.81
N ASP A 36 -9.34 -13.65 -18.94
CA ASP A 36 -8.41 -14.46 -19.70
C ASP A 36 -7.20 -13.66 -20.19
N GLY A 37 -6.01 -14.22 -20.03
CA GLY A 37 -4.76 -13.61 -20.48
C GLY A 37 -4.22 -12.49 -19.59
N VAL A 38 -4.87 -12.17 -18.45
CA VAL A 38 -4.38 -11.19 -17.51
C VAL A 38 -3.70 -11.89 -16.34
N ASP A 39 -2.41 -11.67 -16.22
CA ASP A 39 -1.62 -12.12 -15.08
C ASP A 39 -1.17 -10.93 -14.17
N VAL A 40 -0.54 -11.25 -13.05
CA VAL A 40 -0.05 -10.25 -12.12
C VAL A 40 0.93 -9.26 -12.74
N TRP A 41 1.72 -9.71 -13.72
CA TRP A 41 2.73 -8.88 -14.38
C TRP A 41 2.07 -7.84 -15.28
N MET A 42 0.98 -8.22 -15.96
CA MET A 42 0.19 -7.31 -16.78
C MET A 42 -0.45 -6.20 -15.93
N VAL A 43 -1.04 -6.58 -14.79
CA VAL A 43 -1.61 -5.62 -13.84
C VAL A 43 -0.53 -4.64 -13.35
N ILE A 44 0.65 -5.15 -12.97
CA ILE A 44 1.77 -4.32 -12.52
C ILE A 44 2.25 -3.40 -13.63
N LEU A 45 2.40 -3.92 -14.85
CA LEU A 45 2.87 -3.16 -16.01
C LEU A 45 1.98 -1.95 -16.28
N ILE A 46 0.69 -2.19 -16.55
CA ILE A 46 -0.24 -1.12 -16.95
C ILE A 46 -0.46 -0.12 -15.82
N ARG A 47 -0.68 -0.61 -14.57
CA ARG A 47 -0.80 0.25 -13.39
C ARG A 47 0.42 1.17 -13.24
N SER A 48 1.61 0.59 -13.33
CA SER A 48 2.84 1.36 -13.12
C SER A 48 3.15 2.31 -14.29
N ALA A 49 2.81 1.92 -15.52
CA ALA A 49 2.92 2.80 -16.69
C ALA A 49 2.02 4.04 -16.56
N VAL A 50 0.76 3.85 -16.13
CA VAL A 50 -0.18 4.96 -15.88
C VAL A 50 0.38 5.92 -14.82
N ILE A 51 0.91 5.39 -13.71
CA ILE A 51 1.49 6.22 -12.65
C ILE A 51 2.76 6.92 -13.14
N ALA A 52 3.68 6.21 -13.82
CA ALA A 52 4.91 6.79 -14.34
C ALA A 52 4.61 7.94 -15.31
N PHE A 53 3.67 7.74 -16.22
CA PHE A 53 3.23 8.77 -17.18
C PHE A 53 2.62 9.98 -16.46
N ALA A 54 1.69 9.77 -15.52
CA ALA A 54 1.06 10.84 -14.78
C ALA A 54 2.06 11.67 -13.96
N VAL A 55 2.97 10.97 -13.23
CA VAL A 55 4.00 11.63 -12.42
C VAL A 55 5.04 12.35 -13.27
N ALA A 56 5.46 11.76 -14.39
CA ALA A 56 6.39 12.43 -15.33
C ALA A 56 5.76 13.69 -15.91
N SER A 57 4.50 13.61 -16.39
CA SER A 57 3.77 14.76 -16.91
C SER A 57 3.61 15.87 -15.87
N PHE A 58 3.28 15.51 -14.64
CA PHE A 58 3.20 16.46 -13.52
C PHE A 58 4.56 17.09 -13.22
N ALA A 59 5.63 16.30 -13.17
CA ALA A 59 6.98 16.80 -12.90
C ALA A 59 7.45 17.79 -13.97
N VAL A 60 7.23 17.46 -15.24
CA VAL A 60 7.56 18.35 -16.38
C VAL A 60 6.76 19.65 -16.29
N SER A 61 5.44 19.59 -16.06
CA SER A 61 4.58 20.78 -15.99
C SER A 61 4.93 21.72 -14.82
N ARG A 62 5.55 21.20 -13.77
CA ARG A 62 5.94 21.95 -12.56
C ARG A 62 7.44 22.22 -12.46
N GLY A 63 8.25 21.80 -13.43
CA GLY A 63 9.71 21.93 -13.41
C GLY A 63 10.36 21.16 -12.24
N ILE A 64 9.73 20.07 -11.77
CA ILE A 64 10.24 19.26 -10.67
C ILE A 64 11.30 18.28 -11.20
N SER A 65 12.48 18.29 -10.59
CA SER A 65 13.54 17.35 -10.93
C SER A 65 13.22 15.93 -10.47
N LEU A 66 13.34 14.97 -11.40
CA LEU A 66 13.24 13.53 -11.12
C LEU A 66 14.62 12.90 -10.89
N LYS A 67 15.65 13.70 -10.56
CA LYS A 67 17.00 13.20 -10.29
C LYS A 67 16.97 12.23 -9.11
N MET A 68 17.71 11.13 -9.24
CA MET A 68 17.99 10.16 -8.20
C MET A 68 19.28 10.56 -7.48
N ASN A 69 19.19 10.96 -6.22
CA ASN A 69 20.36 11.40 -5.44
C ASN A 69 21.00 10.24 -4.66
N ASP A 70 20.18 9.31 -4.14
CA ASP A 70 20.66 8.07 -3.52
C ASP A 70 20.19 6.84 -4.32
N PRO A 71 20.94 6.42 -5.34
CA PRO A 71 20.56 5.32 -6.21
C PRO A 71 20.53 3.96 -5.49
N LYS A 72 21.36 3.75 -4.48
CA LYS A 72 21.41 2.48 -3.74
C LYS A 72 20.14 2.27 -2.92
N THR A 73 19.78 3.25 -2.11
CA THR A 73 18.55 3.20 -1.30
C THR A 73 17.31 3.18 -2.20
N MET A 74 17.32 3.94 -3.32
CA MET A 74 16.25 3.94 -4.31
C MET A 74 16.06 2.54 -4.94
N PHE A 75 17.14 1.87 -5.34
CA PHE A 75 17.07 0.52 -5.89
C PHE A 75 16.49 -0.47 -4.87
N LEU A 76 16.98 -0.45 -3.62
CA LEU A 76 16.45 -1.31 -2.55
C LEU A 76 14.95 -1.06 -2.31
N ARG A 77 14.56 0.21 -2.24
CA ARG A 77 13.15 0.61 -2.13
C ARG A 77 12.31 0.07 -3.28
N CYS A 78 12.79 0.18 -4.51
CA CYS A 78 12.08 -0.30 -5.69
C CYS A 78 11.98 -1.84 -5.70
N ALA A 79 13.05 -2.52 -5.39
CA ALA A 79 13.10 -3.99 -5.37
C ALA A 79 12.13 -4.58 -4.33
N VAL A 80 12.22 -4.13 -3.07
CA VAL A 80 11.31 -4.63 -2.02
C VAL A 80 9.85 -4.20 -2.27
N GLY A 81 9.64 -3.00 -2.82
CA GLY A 81 8.30 -2.52 -3.18
C GLY A 81 7.67 -3.31 -4.32
N LEU A 82 8.44 -3.66 -5.36
CA LEU A 82 7.96 -4.52 -6.44
C LEU A 82 7.65 -5.92 -5.92
N THR A 83 8.50 -6.50 -5.07
CA THR A 83 8.24 -7.79 -4.43
C THR A 83 6.93 -7.74 -3.62
N ALA A 84 6.75 -6.69 -2.81
CA ALA A 84 5.49 -6.49 -2.09
C ALA A 84 4.28 -6.46 -3.02
N MET A 85 4.38 -5.75 -4.14
CA MET A 85 3.29 -5.61 -5.11
C MET A 85 2.97 -6.92 -5.82
N ILE A 86 3.99 -7.70 -6.21
CA ILE A 86 3.80 -9.03 -6.82
C ILE A 86 3.08 -9.95 -5.84
N LEU A 87 3.54 -10.04 -4.61
CA LEU A 87 2.93 -10.88 -3.58
C LEU A 87 1.48 -10.44 -3.29
N TYR A 88 1.25 -9.14 -3.19
CA TYR A 88 -0.06 -8.58 -2.89
C TYR A 88 -1.08 -8.87 -3.99
N PHE A 89 -0.76 -8.56 -5.24
CA PHE A 89 -1.69 -8.78 -6.36
C PHE A 89 -1.88 -10.28 -6.63
N SER A 90 -0.85 -11.08 -6.38
CA SER A 90 -0.99 -12.54 -6.43
C SER A 90 -1.94 -13.09 -5.36
N ALA A 91 -1.96 -12.49 -4.17
CA ALA A 91 -2.91 -12.83 -3.12
C ALA A 91 -4.33 -12.36 -3.47
N LEU A 92 -4.49 -11.11 -3.93
CA LEU A 92 -5.79 -10.55 -4.33
C LEU A 92 -6.50 -11.41 -5.38
N ALA A 93 -5.74 -12.03 -6.28
CA ALA A 93 -6.30 -12.94 -7.29
C ALA A 93 -6.81 -14.28 -6.72
N ARG A 94 -6.42 -14.67 -5.50
CA ARG A 94 -6.59 -16.04 -5.01
C ARG A 94 -7.36 -16.16 -3.70
N ILE A 95 -7.44 -15.10 -2.90
CA ILE A 95 -8.17 -15.08 -1.63
C ILE A 95 -9.16 -13.91 -1.60
N PRO A 96 -10.13 -13.91 -0.68
CA PRO A 96 -11.06 -12.79 -0.51
C PRO A 96 -10.33 -11.44 -0.37
N ILE A 97 -10.86 -10.42 -1.06
CA ILE A 97 -10.23 -9.08 -1.07
C ILE A 97 -10.04 -8.55 0.35
N GLY A 98 -11.06 -8.71 1.21
CA GLY A 98 -11.01 -8.28 2.61
C GLY A 98 -9.86 -8.91 3.39
N GLN A 99 -9.60 -10.22 3.20
CA GLN A 99 -8.46 -10.92 3.81
C GLN A 99 -7.12 -10.38 3.29
N ALA A 100 -6.98 -10.29 1.95
CA ALA A 100 -5.73 -9.83 1.32
C ALA A 100 -5.36 -8.42 1.77
N VAL A 101 -6.34 -7.49 1.78
CA VAL A 101 -6.12 -6.10 2.21
C VAL A 101 -5.81 -6.03 3.70
N THR A 102 -6.54 -6.77 4.55
CA THR A 102 -6.28 -6.79 6.00
C THR A 102 -4.85 -7.26 6.31
N LEU A 103 -4.40 -8.34 5.68
CA LEU A 103 -3.05 -8.86 5.87
C LEU A 103 -1.98 -7.91 5.33
N GLN A 104 -2.20 -7.24 4.22
CA GLN A 104 -1.33 -6.19 3.72
C GLN A 104 -1.21 -5.02 4.72
N TYR A 105 -2.30 -4.65 5.38
CA TYR A 105 -2.33 -3.58 6.39
C TYR A 105 -1.65 -3.95 7.73
N THR A 106 -1.01 -5.12 7.83
CA THR A 106 -0.03 -5.41 8.89
C THR A 106 1.30 -4.70 8.71
N ALA A 107 1.54 -4.06 7.55
CA ALA A 107 2.78 -3.33 7.27
C ALA A 107 3.18 -2.32 8.37
N PRO A 108 2.29 -1.49 8.96
CA PRO A 108 2.66 -0.61 10.07
C PRO A 108 3.18 -1.35 11.30
N ILE A 109 2.69 -2.57 11.56
CA ILE A 109 3.11 -3.42 12.66
C ILE A 109 4.54 -3.91 12.42
N PHE A 110 4.83 -4.36 11.20
CA PHE A 110 6.19 -4.72 10.80
C PHE A 110 7.13 -3.51 10.81
N VAL A 111 6.69 -2.31 10.42
CA VAL A 111 7.49 -1.08 10.56
C VAL A 111 7.85 -0.84 12.02
N ALA A 112 6.90 -0.98 12.96
CA ALA A 112 7.16 -0.80 14.38
C ALA A 112 8.18 -1.81 14.93
N LEU A 113 8.10 -3.07 14.49
CA LEU A 113 9.06 -4.12 14.89
C LEU A 113 10.46 -3.90 14.32
N LEU A 114 10.55 -3.48 13.05
CA LEU A 114 11.81 -3.34 12.34
C LEU A 114 12.51 -2.03 12.67
N SER A 115 11.76 -0.94 12.92
CA SER A 115 12.33 0.37 13.23
C SER A 115 13.18 0.36 14.49
N GLY A 116 12.79 -0.42 15.51
CA GLY A 116 13.58 -0.57 16.73
C GLY A 116 14.99 -1.15 16.49
N ARG A 117 15.16 -2.03 15.48
CA ARG A 117 16.45 -2.62 15.11
C ARG A 117 17.24 -1.78 14.11
N ILE A 118 16.56 -1.09 13.21
CA ILE A 118 17.19 -0.33 12.11
C ILE A 118 17.56 1.08 12.57
N ILE A 119 16.76 1.68 13.47
CA ILE A 119 16.92 3.08 13.91
C ILE A 119 17.33 3.17 15.39
N ALA A 120 17.58 2.03 16.08
CA ALA A 120 17.93 1.93 17.50
C ALA A 120 16.94 2.63 18.47
N GLU A 121 15.68 2.73 18.10
CA GLU A 121 14.61 3.26 18.97
C GLU A 121 14.16 2.19 19.98
N LYS A 122 14.00 2.55 21.25
CA LYS A 122 13.44 1.66 22.28
C LYS A 122 11.95 1.42 22.00
N VAL A 123 11.59 0.18 21.70
CA VAL A 123 10.18 -0.22 21.50
C VAL A 123 9.48 -0.21 22.87
N GLN A 124 8.40 0.56 22.99
CA GLN A 124 7.61 0.63 24.23
C GLN A 124 6.88 -0.69 24.50
N PRO A 125 6.69 -1.11 25.76
CA PRO A 125 5.96 -2.34 26.09
C PRO A 125 4.52 -2.39 25.55
N SER A 126 3.85 -1.23 25.46
CA SER A 126 2.53 -1.11 24.86
C SER A 126 2.52 -1.49 23.37
N VAL A 127 3.57 -1.13 22.64
CA VAL A 127 3.73 -1.51 21.23
C VAL A 127 3.90 -3.02 21.10
N ILE A 128 4.65 -3.66 22.02
CA ILE A 128 4.80 -5.12 22.02
C ILE A 128 3.45 -5.81 22.22
N GLY A 129 2.61 -5.32 23.15
CA GLY A 129 1.26 -5.83 23.36
C GLY A 129 0.40 -5.76 22.09
N LEU A 130 0.42 -4.62 21.39
CA LEU A 130 -0.31 -4.45 20.12
C LEU A 130 0.20 -5.37 19.02
N VAL A 131 1.51 -5.58 18.96
CA VAL A 131 2.12 -6.52 18.01
C VAL A 131 1.62 -7.95 18.27
N ILE A 132 1.62 -8.40 19.53
CA ILE A 132 1.12 -9.74 19.90
C ILE A 132 -0.36 -9.86 19.53
N THR A 133 -1.19 -8.86 19.81
CA THR A 133 -2.61 -8.83 19.44
C THR A 133 -2.81 -8.93 17.93
N ALA A 134 -2.03 -8.18 17.16
CA ALA A 134 -2.10 -8.25 15.70
C ALA A 134 -1.66 -9.61 15.15
N PHE A 135 -0.63 -10.22 15.74
CA PHE A 135 -0.21 -11.58 15.35
C PHE A 135 -1.28 -12.64 15.67
N ALA A 136 -2.02 -12.50 16.78
CA ALA A 136 -3.17 -13.35 17.03
C ALA A 136 -4.23 -13.21 15.94
N GLY A 137 -4.51 -11.98 15.48
CA GLY A 137 -5.37 -11.70 14.34
C GLY A 137 -4.87 -12.32 13.02
N ILE A 138 -3.57 -12.27 12.77
CA ILE A 138 -2.95 -12.91 11.59
C ILE A 138 -3.19 -14.42 11.62
N VAL A 139 -2.99 -15.07 12.76
CA VAL A 139 -3.21 -16.52 12.89
C VAL A 139 -4.66 -16.88 12.59
N LEU A 140 -5.64 -16.10 13.05
CA LEU A 140 -7.05 -16.34 12.76
C LEU A 140 -7.38 -16.28 11.26
N ILE A 141 -6.76 -15.38 10.50
CA ILE A 141 -7.01 -15.24 9.06
C ILE A 141 -6.24 -16.30 8.26
N VAL A 142 -4.98 -16.55 8.62
CA VAL A 142 -4.10 -17.47 7.87
C VAL A 142 -4.43 -18.93 8.15
N SER A 143 -4.95 -19.23 9.33
CA SER A 143 -5.29 -20.59 9.76
C SER A 143 -6.69 -20.64 10.37
N PRO A 144 -7.75 -20.42 9.57
CA PRO A 144 -9.13 -20.37 10.06
C PRO A 144 -9.59 -21.69 10.69
N ASN A 145 -9.05 -22.80 10.24
CA ASN A 145 -9.21 -24.12 10.85
C ASN A 145 -7.85 -24.50 11.48
N LEU A 146 -7.75 -24.46 12.79
CA LEU A 146 -6.53 -24.78 13.53
C LEU A 146 -5.89 -26.07 13.00
N GLY A 147 -4.78 -25.94 12.24
CA GLY A 147 -4.07 -27.06 11.61
C GLY A 147 -3.91 -26.98 10.08
N SER A 148 -4.61 -26.07 9.40
CA SER A 148 -4.41 -25.79 7.97
C SER A 148 -3.99 -24.34 7.75
N VAL A 149 -2.88 -24.13 7.07
CA VAL A 149 -2.42 -22.78 6.68
C VAL A 149 -2.87 -22.51 5.25
N GLU A 150 -3.53 -21.37 5.01
CA GLU A 150 -3.87 -20.93 3.65
C GLU A 150 -2.61 -20.34 2.98
N PRO A 151 -2.02 -21.03 1.98
CA PRO A 151 -0.74 -20.59 1.39
C PRO A 151 -0.83 -19.21 0.73
N ASN A 152 -1.99 -18.88 0.15
CA ASN A 152 -2.18 -17.61 -0.54
C ASN A 152 -2.33 -16.43 0.44
N ALA A 153 -2.82 -16.68 1.67
CA ALA A 153 -2.81 -15.69 2.75
C ALA A 153 -1.38 -15.33 3.18
N LEU A 154 -0.43 -16.28 3.10
CA LEU A 154 0.99 -15.99 3.36
C LEU A 154 1.58 -15.04 2.32
N LEU A 155 1.10 -15.03 1.07
CA LEU A 155 1.51 -14.04 0.07
C LEU A 155 1.09 -12.63 0.52
N ALA A 156 -0.16 -12.46 0.98
CA ALA A 156 -0.65 -11.18 1.47
C ALA A 156 0.13 -10.70 2.71
N LEU A 157 0.40 -11.60 3.66
CA LEU A 157 1.21 -11.30 4.84
C LEU A 157 2.65 -10.93 4.46
N GLY A 158 3.28 -11.70 3.57
CA GLY A 158 4.60 -11.42 3.01
C GLY A 158 4.66 -10.06 2.32
N SER A 159 3.58 -9.70 1.60
CA SER A 159 3.48 -8.38 0.98
C SER A 159 3.51 -7.25 2.03
N GLY A 160 2.81 -7.42 3.17
CA GLY A 160 2.84 -6.49 4.29
C GLY A 160 4.26 -6.31 4.86
N PHE A 161 5.00 -7.40 5.01
CA PHE A 161 6.40 -7.36 5.46
C PHE A 161 7.30 -6.59 4.47
N PHE A 162 7.25 -6.91 3.18
CA PHE A 162 8.04 -6.21 2.16
C PHE A 162 7.60 -4.76 1.98
N ALA A 163 6.31 -4.45 2.14
CA ALA A 163 5.82 -3.07 2.16
C ALA A 163 6.39 -2.28 3.35
N ALA A 164 6.51 -2.90 4.52
CA ALA A 164 7.14 -2.27 5.68
C ALA A 164 8.60 -1.91 5.39
N LEU A 165 9.38 -2.80 4.78
CA LEU A 165 10.75 -2.49 4.34
C LEU A 165 10.76 -1.32 3.33
N ALA A 166 9.84 -1.34 2.35
CA ALA A 166 9.72 -0.25 1.38
C ALA A 166 9.42 1.09 2.07
N TYR A 167 8.55 1.13 3.08
CA TYR A 167 8.25 2.36 3.84
C TYR A 167 9.46 2.86 4.63
N ILE A 168 10.27 1.96 5.20
CA ILE A 168 11.52 2.33 5.87
C ILE A 168 12.49 2.99 4.89
N TYR A 169 12.69 2.42 3.70
CA TYR A 169 13.53 3.03 2.67
C TYR A 169 12.95 4.36 2.13
N VAL A 170 11.63 4.49 2.00
CA VAL A 170 11.00 5.79 1.67
C VAL A 170 11.33 6.84 2.73
N ARG A 171 11.33 6.46 4.02
CA ARG A 171 11.71 7.37 5.11
C ARG A 171 13.17 7.83 4.97
N GLU A 172 14.09 6.94 4.62
CA GLU A 172 15.49 7.32 4.36
C GLU A 172 15.63 8.23 3.15
N LEU A 173 14.98 7.91 2.05
CA LEU A 173 15.01 8.70 0.80
C LEU A 173 14.47 10.12 0.96
N ARG A 174 13.61 10.39 1.94
CA ARG A 174 13.14 11.76 2.22
C ARG A 174 14.27 12.74 2.54
N LYS A 175 15.44 12.25 2.94
CA LYS A 175 16.62 13.07 3.26
C LYS A 175 17.33 13.56 2.01
N THR A 176 17.21 12.85 0.89
CA THR A 176 18.00 13.06 -0.32
C THR A 176 17.18 13.31 -1.57
N ASP A 177 15.97 12.72 -1.64
CA ASP A 177 15.16 12.65 -2.84
C ASP A 177 13.76 13.23 -2.63
N SER A 178 13.20 13.87 -3.67
CA SER A 178 11.82 14.35 -3.64
C SER A 178 10.82 13.19 -3.65
N ALA A 179 9.66 13.38 -3.00
CA ALA A 179 8.58 12.39 -3.03
C ALA A 179 8.17 12.03 -4.47
N THR A 180 8.14 13.01 -5.37
CA THR A 180 7.82 12.83 -6.80
C THR A 180 8.83 11.92 -7.48
N SER A 181 10.14 12.11 -7.20
CA SER A 181 11.22 11.26 -7.72
C SER A 181 11.08 9.83 -7.24
N VAL A 182 10.81 9.62 -5.93
CA VAL A 182 10.63 8.27 -5.35
C VAL A 182 9.46 7.52 -6.00
N VAL A 183 8.32 8.19 -6.22
CA VAL A 183 7.15 7.57 -6.87
C VAL A 183 7.43 7.27 -8.33
N PHE A 184 8.06 8.21 -9.06
CA PHE A 184 8.41 8.02 -10.47
C PHE A 184 9.35 6.82 -10.66
N TRP A 185 10.46 6.76 -9.91
CA TRP A 185 11.44 5.69 -10.06
C TRP A 185 10.89 4.32 -9.64
N PHE A 186 10.04 4.28 -8.63
CA PHE A 186 9.34 3.04 -8.29
C PHE A 186 8.42 2.57 -9.41
N ALA A 187 7.66 3.46 -10.02
CA ALA A 187 6.80 3.12 -11.13
C ALA A 187 7.60 2.68 -12.36
N ALA A 188 8.67 3.42 -12.71
CA ALA A 188 9.55 3.08 -13.83
C ALA A 188 10.26 1.73 -13.62
N PHE A 189 10.76 1.47 -12.41
CA PHE A 189 11.36 0.18 -12.03
C PHE A 189 10.34 -0.96 -12.12
N SER A 190 9.11 -0.73 -11.70
CA SER A 190 8.04 -1.73 -11.77
C SER A 190 7.63 -2.02 -13.22
N VAL A 191 7.60 -1.00 -14.10
CA VAL A 191 7.42 -1.20 -15.55
C VAL A 191 8.53 -2.07 -16.11
N ALA A 192 9.80 -1.73 -15.84
CA ALA A 192 10.94 -2.49 -16.34
C ALA A 192 10.94 -3.94 -15.83
N GLY A 193 10.62 -4.15 -14.53
CA GLY A 193 10.59 -5.47 -13.92
C GLY A 193 9.44 -6.37 -14.37
N SER A 194 8.33 -5.79 -14.83
CA SER A 194 7.17 -6.55 -15.32
C SER A 194 7.12 -6.71 -16.84
N LEU A 195 7.88 -5.88 -17.58
CA LEU A 195 7.78 -5.81 -19.03
C LEU A 195 8.07 -7.14 -19.72
N VAL A 196 9.11 -7.85 -19.28
CA VAL A 196 9.54 -9.11 -19.94
C VAL A 196 8.45 -10.19 -19.85
N GLN A 197 7.79 -10.29 -18.71
CA GLN A 197 6.74 -11.29 -18.49
C GLN A 197 5.41 -10.87 -19.11
N ALA A 198 5.06 -9.58 -19.07
CA ALA A 198 3.79 -9.08 -19.59
C ALA A 198 3.81 -8.90 -21.13
N ALA A 199 4.95 -8.57 -21.75
CA ALA A 199 5.05 -8.20 -23.15
C ALA A 199 4.41 -9.19 -24.13
N PRO A 200 4.53 -10.53 -23.97
CA PRO A 200 3.92 -11.48 -24.88
C PRO A 200 2.39 -11.40 -24.93
N HIS A 201 1.76 -10.93 -23.87
CA HIS A 201 0.29 -10.89 -23.70
C HIS A 201 -0.33 -9.51 -23.96
N VAL A 202 0.49 -8.46 -24.12
CA VAL A 202 -0.02 -7.09 -24.35
C VAL A 202 -0.85 -6.98 -25.63
N SER A 203 -0.43 -7.67 -26.70
CA SER A 203 -1.11 -7.63 -28.00
C SER A 203 -2.46 -8.36 -28.03
N SER A 204 -2.74 -9.21 -27.05
CA SER A 204 -4.02 -9.95 -26.92
C SER A 204 -5.06 -9.22 -26.08
N LEU A 205 -4.74 -8.07 -25.49
CA LEU A 205 -5.67 -7.31 -24.66
C LEU A 205 -6.77 -6.70 -25.52
N ASP A 206 -8.01 -6.97 -25.16
CA ASP A 206 -9.15 -6.28 -25.71
C ASP A 206 -9.30 -4.88 -25.06
N THR A 207 -10.14 -4.03 -25.65
CA THR A 207 -10.35 -2.65 -25.18
C THR A 207 -10.96 -2.60 -23.77
N HIS A 208 -11.81 -3.55 -23.43
CA HIS A 208 -12.48 -3.61 -22.13
C HIS A 208 -11.47 -3.94 -21.02
N THR A 209 -10.65 -5.00 -21.22
CA THR A 209 -9.59 -5.40 -20.32
C THR A 209 -8.54 -4.30 -20.12
N LEU A 210 -8.13 -3.63 -21.22
CA LEU A 210 -7.22 -2.51 -21.16
C LEU A 210 -7.81 -1.32 -20.34
N ALA A 211 -9.09 -1.01 -20.54
CA ALA A 211 -9.77 0.04 -19.78
C ALA A 211 -9.82 -0.29 -18.27
N ALA A 212 -10.09 -1.54 -17.91
CA ALA A 212 -10.09 -1.98 -16.51
C ALA A 212 -8.68 -1.87 -15.88
N LEU A 213 -7.63 -2.29 -16.59
CA LEU A 213 -6.24 -2.16 -16.16
C LEU A 213 -5.78 -0.70 -16.01
N ILE A 214 -6.21 0.18 -16.92
CA ILE A 214 -6.00 1.63 -16.79
C ILE A 214 -6.73 2.14 -15.54
N GLY A 215 -7.95 1.66 -15.27
CA GLY A 215 -8.70 1.95 -14.06
C GLY A 215 -7.94 1.59 -12.78
N VAL A 216 -7.22 0.45 -12.77
CA VAL A 216 -6.30 0.08 -11.66
C VAL A 216 -5.25 1.17 -11.47
N GLY A 217 -4.63 1.65 -12.55
CA GLY A 217 -3.62 2.72 -12.51
C GLY A 217 -4.18 4.04 -11.99
N ILE A 218 -5.37 4.43 -12.46
CA ILE A 218 -6.08 5.65 -12.02
C ILE A 218 -6.44 5.55 -10.53
N GLY A 219 -7.01 4.42 -10.09
CA GLY A 219 -7.32 4.17 -8.69
C GLY A 219 -6.08 4.26 -7.79
N ALA A 220 -4.97 3.67 -8.22
CA ALA A 220 -3.68 3.76 -7.52
C ALA A 220 -3.16 5.21 -7.46
N GLY A 221 -3.23 5.95 -8.57
CA GLY A 221 -2.83 7.36 -8.65
C GLY A 221 -3.70 8.25 -7.76
N GLY A 222 -5.01 8.09 -7.83
CA GLY A 222 -5.97 8.80 -6.97
C GLY A 222 -5.72 8.52 -5.48
N GLY A 223 -5.45 7.26 -5.14
CA GLY A 223 -5.06 6.85 -3.79
C GLY A 223 -3.83 7.57 -3.29
N GLN A 224 -2.78 7.64 -4.10
CA GLN A 224 -1.54 8.36 -3.78
C GLN A 224 -1.76 9.87 -3.60
N VAL A 225 -2.56 10.49 -4.46
CA VAL A 225 -2.90 11.92 -4.34
C VAL A 225 -3.65 12.18 -3.04
N GLY A 226 -4.68 11.36 -2.73
CA GLY A 226 -5.48 11.50 -1.51
C GLY A 226 -4.64 11.41 -0.24
N ILE A 227 -3.77 10.38 -0.14
CA ILE A 227 -2.86 10.21 0.99
C ILE A 227 -1.88 11.38 1.11
N THR A 228 -1.28 11.82 -0.02
CA THR A 228 -0.36 12.95 -0.02
C THR A 228 -1.03 14.22 0.47
N MET A 229 -2.24 14.52 -0.03
CA MET A 229 -3.02 15.68 0.42
C MET A 229 -3.35 15.63 1.91
N ALA A 230 -3.66 14.43 2.43
CA ALA A 230 -3.97 14.23 3.83
C ALA A 230 -2.76 14.54 4.73
N TYR A 231 -1.61 13.96 4.42
CA TYR A 231 -0.38 14.15 5.20
C TYR A 231 0.21 15.56 5.11
N HIS A 232 -0.12 16.32 4.06
CA HIS A 232 0.27 17.73 3.97
C HIS A 232 -0.59 18.66 4.83
N ARG A 233 -1.78 18.23 5.27
CA ARG A 233 -2.77 19.10 5.92
C ARG A 233 -3.05 18.78 7.39
N ALA A 234 -2.54 17.66 7.91
CA ALA A 234 -2.72 17.29 9.30
C ALA A 234 -1.57 16.44 9.82
N ASN A 235 -1.51 16.33 11.16
CA ASN A 235 -0.56 15.45 11.82
C ASN A 235 -0.75 13.99 11.35
N ALA A 236 0.34 13.37 10.90
CA ALA A 236 0.34 12.03 10.32
C ALA A 236 -0.35 10.98 11.21
N ALA A 237 -0.18 11.08 12.53
CA ALA A 237 -0.77 10.14 13.49
C ALA A 237 -2.31 10.11 13.42
N GLY A 238 -2.98 11.28 13.49
CA GLY A 238 -4.45 11.33 13.51
C GLY A 238 -5.10 10.92 12.19
N VAL A 239 -4.42 11.18 11.07
CA VAL A 239 -4.98 10.94 9.71
C VAL A 239 -4.72 9.53 9.22
N SER A 240 -3.60 8.92 9.59
CA SER A 240 -3.24 7.57 9.13
C SER A 240 -4.22 6.48 9.59
N ALA A 241 -4.91 6.67 10.73
CA ALA A 241 -5.97 5.77 11.16
C ALA A 241 -7.10 5.63 10.12
N PHE A 242 -7.40 6.69 9.38
CA PHE A 242 -8.42 6.67 8.32
C PHE A 242 -7.99 5.86 7.08
N SER A 243 -6.72 5.51 6.93
CA SER A 243 -6.27 4.62 5.85
C SER A 243 -6.87 3.21 5.96
N TYR A 244 -7.22 2.78 7.18
CA TYR A 244 -7.92 1.50 7.40
C TYR A 244 -9.34 1.46 6.80
N LEU A 245 -9.89 2.61 6.40
CA LEU A 245 -11.12 2.67 5.57
C LEU A 245 -10.95 1.86 4.26
N THR A 246 -9.72 1.73 3.75
CA THR A 246 -9.44 0.88 2.58
C THR A 246 -9.84 -0.58 2.83
N VAL A 247 -9.63 -1.10 4.05
CA VAL A 247 -10.02 -2.47 4.42
C VAL A 247 -11.55 -2.60 4.35
N ILE A 248 -12.28 -1.62 4.89
CA ILE A 248 -13.75 -1.61 4.89
C ILE A 248 -14.27 -1.55 3.45
N VAL A 249 -13.74 -0.64 2.64
CA VAL A 249 -14.15 -0.46 1.23
C VAL A 249 -13.83 -1.72 0.42
N ALA A 250 -12.65 -2.30 0.60
CA ALA A 250 -12.26 -3.52 -0.10
C ALA A 250 -13.15 -4.72 0.28
N THR A 251 -13.44 -4.89 1.57
CA THR A 251 -14.37 -5.93 2.06
C THR A 251 -15.78 -5.74 1.51
N PHE A 252 -16.26 -4.49 1.47
CA PHE A 252 -17.56 -4.18 0.88
C PHE A 252 -17.62 -4.55 -0.61
N TYR A 253 -16.59 -4.21 -1.39
CA TYR A 253 -16.53 -4.63 -2.80
C TYR A 253 -16.43 -6.16 -2.94
N GLY A 254 -15.67 -6.83 -2.10
CA GLY A 254 -15.59 -8.30 -2.08
C GLY A 254 -16.97 -8.93 -1.91
N PHE A 255 -17.74 -8.43 -0.95
CA PHE A 255 -19.10 -8.91 -0.68
C PHE A 255 -20.08 -8.59 -1.83
N VAL A 256 -20.07 -7.34 -2.34
CA VAL A 256 -21.09 -6.89 -3.32
C VAL A 256 -20.79 -7.34 -4.75
N LEU A 257 -19.52 -7.38 -5.16
CA LEU A 257 -19.14 -7.65 -6.55
C LEU A 257 -18.69 -9.08 -6.79
N PHE A 258 -18.15 -9.74 -5.75
CA PHE A 258 -17.54 -11.06 -5.88
C PHE A 258 -18.20 -12.12 -5.01
N GLU A 259 -19.31 -11.78 -4.34
CA GLU A 259 -20.05 -12.67 -3.44
C GLU A 259 -19.16 -13.31 -2.36
N GLU A 260 -18.05 -12.63 -1.99
CA GLU A 260 -17.10 -13.12 -1.01
C GLU A 260 -17.68 -12.99 0.41
N ALA A 261 -17.87 -14.13 1.09
CA ALA A 261 -18.27 -14.15 2.49
C ALA A 261 -17.05 -14.36 3.38
N LEU A 262 -16.82 -13.44 4.31
CA LEU A 262 -15.80 -13.59 5.34
C LEU A 262 -16.31 -14.48 6.47
N SER A 263 -15.48 -15.40 6.95
CA SER A 263 -15.76 -16.22 8.12
C SER A 263 -15.72 -15.38 9.42
N ILE A 264 -16.23 -15.94 10.51
CA ILE A 264 -16.13 -15.31 11.84
C ILE A 264 -14.66 -15.11 12.23
N ALA A 265 -13.78 -16.04 11.86
CA ALA A 265 -12.34 -15.94 12.11
C ALA A 265 -11.72 -14.75 11.33
N ASP A 266 -12.13 -14.51 10.08
CA ASP A 266 -11.68 -13.37 9.28
C ASP A 266 -12.10 -12.04 9.92
N TRP A 267 -13.36 -11.93 10.36
CA TRP A 267 -13.85 -10.74 11.06
C TRP A 267 -13.10 -10.49 12.36
N ALA A 268 -12.94 -11.53 13.19
CA ALA A 268 -12.23 -11.41 14.47
C ALA A 268 -10.76 -11.05 14.24
N GLY A 269 -10.08 -11.72 13.31
CA GLY A 269 -8.70 -11.44 12.92
C GLY A 269 -8.53 -10.02 12.35
N GLY A 270 -9.45 -9.59 11.49
CA GLY A 270 -9.47 -8.24 10.92
C GLY A 270 -9.62 -7.15 11.99
N ILE A 271 -10.53 -7.34 12.95
CA ILE A 271 -10.71 -6.41 14.08
C ILE A 271 -9.44 -6.32 14.92
N LEU A 272 -8.78 -7.44 15.22
CA LEU A 272 -7.53 -7.44 15.98
C LEU A 272 -6.41 -6.73 15.25
N ILE A 273 -6.24 -6.97 13.94
CA ILE A 273 -5.18 -6.33 13.13
C ILE A 273 -5.46 -4.84 12.97
N VAL A 274 -6.65 -4.46 12.52
CA VAL A 274 -7.02 -3.06 12.27
C VAL A 274 -7.03 -2.28 13.58
N GLY A 275 -7.60 -2.84 14.64
CA GLY A 275 -7.61 -2.23 15.97
C GLY A 275 -6.21 -2.01 16.53
N SER A 276 -5.31 -3.00 16.40
CA SER A 276 -3.90 -2.85 16.80
C SER A 276 -3.17 -1.81 15.96
N GLY A 277 -3.43 -1.77 14.65
CA GLY A 277 -2.83 -0.79 13.75
C GLY A 277 -3.28 0.64 14.08
N ILE A 278 -4.57 0.85 14.33
CA ILE A 278 -5.12 2.15 14.76
C ILE A 278 -4.53 2.56 16.11
N ALA A 279 -4.51 1.66 17.10
CA ALA A 279 -3.93 1.94 18.41
C ALA A 279 -2.44 2.27 18.33
N LEU A 280 -1.69 1.59 17.44
CA LEU A 280 -0.28 1.86 17.21
C LEU A 280 -0.06 3.30 16.69
N VAL A 281 -0.94 3.79 15.81
CA VAL A 281 -0.88 5.16 15.29
C VAL A 281 -0.99 6.21 16.41
N PHE A 282 -1.87 5.98 17.39
CA PHE A 282 -2.05 6.90 18.51
C PHE A 282 -0.95 6.79 19.58
N LEU A 283 -0.30 5.64 19.69
CA LEU A 283 0.78 5.40 20.65
C LEU A 283 2.17 5.72 20.09
N ALA A 284 2.31 5.84 18.77
CA ALA A 284 3.56 6.24 18.14
C ALA A 284 3.92 7.69 18.56
N PRO A 285 5.15 7.95 19.03
CA PRO A 285 5.57 9.33 19.29
C PRO A 285 5.46 10.13 17.99
N PRO A 286 5.09 11.43 18.10
CA PRO A 286 5.05 12.29 16.92
C PRO A 286 6.42 12.28 16.24
N ALA A 287 6.42 12.18 14.92
CA ALA A 287 7.65 12.22 14.13
C ALA A 287 8.42 13.51 14.52
N GLN A 288 9.65 13.37 15.00
CA GLN A 288 10.48 14.52 15.28
C GLN A 288 10.60 15.37 14.00
N PRO A 289 10.40 16.70 14.07
CA PRO A 289 10.69 17.57 12.94
C PRO A 289 12.13 17.30 12.53
N LEU A 290 12.35 17.08 11.23
CA LEU A 290 13.70 17.09 10.70
C LEU A 290 14.26 18.48 10.98
N ASP A 291 15.20 18.59 11.92
CA ASP A 291 15.96 19.82 12.10
C ASP A 291 16.45 20.24 10.71
N LYS A 292 16.08 21.46 10.33
CA LYS A 292 16.56 22.07 9.11
C LYS A 292 18.08 22.07 9.21
N VAL A 293 18.69 21.11 8.54
CA VAL A 293 20.15 21.17 8.30
C VAL A 293 20.36 22.40 7.45
N GLY A 294 21.00 23.41 8.09
CA GLY A 294 21.28 24.71 7.54
C GLY A 294 22.22 24.67 6.33
#